data_e3df2e2c8a065de60742e3fd4541dc0e
#
_entry.id   e3df2e2c8a065de60742e3fd4541dc0e
#
_cell.length_a   1.000
_cell.length_b   1.000
_cell.length_c   1.000
_cell.angle_alpha   90.00
_cell.angle_beta   90.00
_cell.angle_gamma   90.00
#
_symmetry.space_group_name_H-M   'P 1'
#
loop_
_entity.id
_entity.type
_entity.pdbx_description
1 polymer ?
#
loop_
_entity_poly.entity_id
_entity_poly.type
_entity_poly.pdbx_seq_one_letter_code
_entity_poly.pdbx_strand_id
1 'polypeptide(L)'
;MPKRSTDFREDLLADLADPEEAAHYLNAALEDSEEMALVALRDVAEARQMARVAEEAGVAREALYRMLHRSGNPTFGSLMGTLRALGLKIVFAPNSPTDDPVRARNPGSRRKRPC
;
A
#
# COMPACT_ATOMS: atom_id res chain seq x y z
N MET A 1 -12.52 29.93 -5.70
CA MET A 1 -12.46 29.27 -6.92
C MET A 1 -12.40 27.80 -6.75
N PRO A 2 -13.21 27.05 -7.46
CA PRO A 2 -13.16 25.61 -7.31
C PRO A 2 -11.87 25.07 -7.89
N LYS A 3 -11.34 24.04 -7.27
CA LYS A 3 -10.15 23.43 -7.76
C LYS A 3 -10.45 22.50 -8.90
N ARG A 4 -9.54 22.41 -9.86
CA ARG A 4 -9.71 21.51 -10.94
C ARG A 4 -9.14 20.20 -10.53
N SER A 5 -9.40 19.14 -11.26
CA SER A 5 -8.90 17.83 -10.91
C SER A 5 -7.39 17.78 -10.87
N THR A 6 -6.70 18.51 -11.74
CA THR A 6 -5.25 18.53 -11.72
C THR A 6 -4.75 19.17 -10.45
N ASP A 7 -5.41 20.23 -9.98
CA ASP A 7 -4.98 20.89 -8.76
C ASP A 7 -5.20 19.96 -7.56
N PHE A 8 -6.30 19.22 -7.57
CA PHE A 8 -6.57 18.27 -6.51
C PHE A 8 -5.52 17.17 -6.50
N ARG A 9 -5.15 16.67 -7.67
CA ARG A 9 -4.15 15.63 -7.74
C ARG A 9 -2.79 16.13 -7.26
N GLU A 10 -2.44 17.33 -7.61
CA GLU A 10 -1.18 17.91 -7.16
C GLU A 10 -1.15 18.04 -5.65
N ASP A 11 -2.26 18.47 -5.07
CA ASP A 11 -2.34 18.59 -3.62
C ASP A 11 -2.23 17.22 -2.96
N LEU A 12 -2.89 16.22 -3.53
CA LEU A 12 -2.82 14.88 -3.00
C LEU A 12 -1.38 14.37 -3.04
N LEU A 13 -0.71 14.53 -4.16
CA LEU A 13 0.66 14.04 -4.28
C LEU A 13 1.59 14.77 -3.31
N ALA A 14 1.36 16.05 -3.10
CA ALA A 14 2.17 16.80 -2.15
C ALA A 14 2.00 16.22 -0.73
N ASP A 15 0.79 15.86 -0.36
CA ASP A 15 0.54 15.28 0.95
C ASP A 15 1.15 13.89 1.05
N LEU A 16 1.05 13.10 -0.01
CA LEU A 16 1.54 11.74 0.04
C LEU A 16 3.06 11.63 0.02
N ALA A 17 3.74 12.72 -0.23
CA ALA A 17 5.20 12.71 -0.13
C ALA A 17 5.64 12.55 1.33
N ASP A 18 4.76 12.84 2.28
CA ASP A 18 5.03 12.65 3.69
C ASP A 18 4.73 11.19 4.06
N PRO A 19 5.68 10.43 4.59
CA PRO A 19 5.44 9.02 4.89
C PRO A 19 4.28 8.77 5.85
N GLU A 20 4.04 9.67 6.79
CA GLU A 20 2.94 9.50 7.72
C GLU A 20 1.61 9.62 7.02
N GLU A 21 1.47 10.60 6.15
CA GLU A 21 0.25 10.76 5.37
C GLU A 21 0.08 9.59 4.41
N ALA A 22 1.18 9.11 3.82
CA ALA A 22 1.14 7.98 2.92
C ALA A 22 0.65 6.74 3.65
N ALA A 23 1.11 6.54 4.89
CA ALA A 23 0.69 5.37 5.66
C ALA A 23 -0.81 5.40 5.93
N HIS A 24 -1.36 6.54 6.29
CA HIS A 24 -2.80 6.66 6.52
C HIS A 24 -3.59 6.39 5.24
N TYR A 25 -3.11 6.91 4.14
CA TYR A 25 -3.77 6.75 2.85
C TYR A 25 -3.78 5.28 2.43
N LEU A 26 -2.64 4.60 2.61
CA LEU A 26 -2.53 3.20 2.23
C LEU A 26 -3.37 2.31 3.14
N ASN A 27 -3.42 2.60 4.42
CA ASN A 27 -4.21 1.81 5.34
C ASN A 27 -5.70 1.92 5.01
N ALA A 28 -6.16 3.11 4.67
CA ALA A 28 -7.55 3.28 4.28
C ALA A 28 -7.87 2.53 2.99
N ALA A 29 -6.96 2.56 2.03
CA ALA A 29 -7.17 1.86 0.77
C ALA A 29 -7.19 0.35 1.00
N LEU A 30 -6.32 -0.15 1.86
CA LEU A 30 -6.23 -1.58 2.13
C LEU A 30 -7.51 -2.08 2.81
N GLU A 31 -8.14 -1.26 3.62
CA GLU A 31 -9.39 -1.64 4.22
C GLU A 31 -10.49 -1.80 3.18
N ASP A 32 -10.39 -1.08 2.08
CA ASP A 32 -11.36 -1.18 1.02
C ASP A 32 -11.13 -2.45 0.20
N SER A 33 -9.94 -2.65 -0.32
CA SER A 33 -9.61 -3.85 -1.07
C SER A 33 -8.12 -3.89 -1.38
N GLU A 34 -7.64 -5.07 -1.78
CA GLU A 34 -6.25 -5.21 -2.20
C GLU A 34 -5.99 -4.43 -3.47
N GLU A 35 -6.97 -4.37 -4.37
CA GLU A 35 -6.83 -3.60 -5.58
C GLU A 35 -6.63 -2.14 -5.26
N MET A 36 -7.42 -1.63 -4.35
CA MET A 36 -7.31 -0.22 -3.98
C MET A 36 -6.00 0.06 -3.28
N ALA A 37 -5.47 -0.92 -2.54
CA ALA A 37 -4.16 -0.76 -1.92
C ALA A 37 -3.08 -0.59 -2.97
N LEU A 38 -3.17 -1.33 -4.09
CA LEU A 38 -2.19 -1.17 -5.17
C LEU A 38 -2.32 0.18 -5.85
N VAL A 39 -3.56 0.63 -6.07
CA VAL A 39 -3.79 1.95 -6.65
C VAL A 39 -3.19 3.03 -5.75
N ALA A 40 -3.43 2.91 -4.45
CA ALA A 40 -2.90 3.88 -3.49
C ALA A 40 -1.38 3.84 -3.44
N LEU A 41 -0.80 2.64 -3.53
CA LEU A 41 0.65 2.52 -3.50
C LEU A 41 1.27 3.18 -4.72
N ARG A 42 0.61 3.09 -5.86
CA ARG A 42 1.08 3.77 -7.05
C ARG A 42 1.03 5.28 -6.86
N ASP A 43 -0.04 5.79 -6.24
CA ASP A 43 -0.14 7.23 -5.98
C ASP A 43 1.00 7.68 -5.07
N VAL A 44 1.32 6.90 -4.05
CA VAL A 44 2.40 7.24 -3.14
C VAL A 44 3.75 7.21 -3.87
N ALA A 45 3.93 6.21 -4.75
CA ALA A 45 5.17 6.11 -5.51
C ALA A 45 5.32 7.30 -6.45
N GLU A 46 4.22 7.73 -7.07
CA GLU A 46 4.27 8.89 -7.94
C GLU A 46 4.60 10.15 -7.14
N ALA A 47 4.10 10.24 -5.92
CA ALA A 47 4.40 11.38 -5.07
C ALA A 47 5.89 11.47 -4.76
N ARG A 48 6.57 10.33 -4.73
CA ARG A 48 8.00 10.30 -4.47
C ARG A 48 8.81 10.14 -5.75
N GLN A 49 8.20 10.28 -6.90
CA GLN A 49 8.79 10.17 -8.22
C GLN A 49 9.12 8.72 -8.55
N MET A 50 8.35 8.17 -9.46
CA MET A 50 8.44 6.74 -9.82
C MET A 50 9.86 6.29 -10.17
N ALA A 51 10.59 7.10 -10.92
CA ALA A 51 11.93 6.70 -11.33
C ALA A 51 12.85 6.53 -10.13
N ARG A 52 12.69 7.42 -9.15
CA ARG A 52 13.51 7.34 -7.97
C ARG A 52 13.15 6.14 -7.11
N VAL A 53 11.85 5.88 -6.97
CA VAL A 53 11.39 4.73 -6.21
C VAL A 53 11.87 3.44 -6.86
N ALA A 54 11.81 3.37 -8.19
CA ALA A 54 12.26 2.18 -8.91
C ALA A 54 13.75 1.95 -8.70
N GLU A 55 14.52 3.01 -8.75
CA GLU A 55 15.94 2.90 -8.55
C GLU A 55 16.27 2.41 -7.15
N GLU A 56 15.62 2.97 -6.15
CA GLU A 56 15.86 2.57 -4.77
C GLU A 56 15.35 1.16 -4.48
N ALA A 57 14.28 0.75 -5.15
CA ALA A 57 13.75 -0.59 -4.98
C ALA A 57 14.51 -1.63 -5.80
N GLY A 58 15.39 -1.19 -6.68
CA GLY A 58 16.19 -2.11 -7.48
C GLY A 58 15.43 -2.75 -8.63
N VAL A 59 14.45 -2.07 -9.19
CA VAL A 59 13.67 -2.59 -10.32
C VAL A 59 13.59 -1.54 -11.42
N ALA A 60 13.27 -1.99 -12.63
CA ALA A 60 13.07 -1.07 -13.73
C ALA A 60 11.78 -0.29 -13.52
N ARG A 61 11.74 0.94 -13.99
CA ARG A 61 10.57 1.79 -13.82
C ARG A 61 9.32 1.14 -14.42
N GLU A 62 9.46 0.51 -15.59
CA GLU A 62 8.33 -0.16 -16.22
C GLU A 62 7.83 -1.33 -15.39
N ALA A 63 8.75 -2.04 -14.75
CA ALA A 63 8.37 -3.15 -13.88
C ALA A 63 7.62 -2.64 -12.67
N LEU A 64 8.02 -1.50 -12.14
CA LEU A 64 7.33 -0.91 -11.00
C LEU A 64 5.89 -0.52 -11.39
N TYR A 65 5.71 0.08 -12.56
CA TYR A 65 4.37 0.44 -13.01
C TYR A 65 3.49 -0.81 -13.16
N ARG A 66 4.04 -1.90 -13.72
CA ARG A 66 3.26 -3.11 -13.88
C ARG A 66 2.90 -3.71 -12.53
N MET A 67 3.84 -3.70 -11.61
CA MET A 67 3.63 -4.26 -10.30
C MET A 67 2.55 -3.52 -9.52
N LEU A 68 2.50 -2.21 -9.68
CA LEU A 68 1.55 -1.38 -8.95
C LEU A 68 0.25 -1.13 -9.70
N HIS A 69 0.04 -1.81 -10.82
CA HIS A 69 -1.22 -1.71 -11.51
C HIS A 69 -2.29 -2.37 -10.64
N ARG A 70 -3.54 -1.90 -10.75
CA ARG A 70 -4.61 -2.40 -9.91
C ARG A 70 -4.80 -3.90 -10.02
N SER A 71 -4.44 -4.50 -11.14
CA SER A 71 -4.50 -5.94 -11.29
C SER A 71 -3.11 -6.56 -11.16
N GLY A 72 -2.17 -5.84 -10.59
CA GLY A 72 -0.83 -6.34 -10.41
C GLY A 72 -0.75 -7.39 -9.33
N ASN A 73 0.36 -8.11 -9.34
CA ASN A 73 0.55 -9.17 -8.37
C ASN A 73 2.01 -9.15 -7.92
N PRO A 74 2.41 -8.17 -7.13
CA PRO A 74 3.80 -8.06 -6.73
C PRO A 74 4.22 -9.21 -5.83
N THR A 75 5.47 -9.64 -5.96
CA THR A 75 6.00 -10.62 -5.03
C THR A 75 6.21 -9.91 -3.70
N PHE A 76 6.30 -10.70 -2.65
CA PHE A 76 6.51 -10.13 -1.32
C PHE A 76 7.83 -9.35 -1.29
N GLY A 77 8.88 -9.89 -1.89
CA GLY A 77 10.17 -9.20 -1.92
C GLY A 77 10.10 -7.86 -2.64
N SER A 78 9.44 -7.84 -3.80
CA SER A 78 9.27 -6.60 -4.55
C SER A 78 8.45 -5.58 -3.77
N LEU A 79 7.41 -6.05 -3.10
CA LEU A 79 6.59 -5.17 -2.30
C LEU A 79 7.40 -4.58 -1.16
N MET A 80 8.16 -5.41 -0.46
CA MET A 80 8.97 -4.92 0.64
C MET A 80 10.01 -3.90 0.19
N GLY A 81 10.65 -4.17 -0.96
CA GLY A 81 11.62 -3.23 -1.51
C GLY A 81 10.99 -1.89 -1.84
N THR A 82 9.80 -1.93 -2.43
CA THR A 82 9.08 -0.71 -2.77
C THR A 82 8.71 0.07 -1.51
N LEU A 83 8.20 -0.61 -0.50
CA LEU A 83 7.82 0.06 0.73
C LEU A 83 9.03 0.71 1.40
N ARG A 84 10.16 0.03 1.41
CA ARG A 84 11.37 0.61 1.99
C ARG A 84 11.78 1.87 1.23
N ALA A 85 11.66 1.84 -0.10
CA ALA A 85 11.99 3.01 -0.90
C ALA A 85 11.04 4.17 -0.61
N LEU A 86 9.84 3.87 -0.12
CA LEU A 86 8.87 4.90 0.21
C LEU A 86 8.97 5.34 1.68
N GLY A 87 9.89 4.77 2.43
CA GLY A 87 10.02 5.11 3.84
C GLY A 87 8.99 4.44 4.71
N LEU A 88 8.43 3.31 4.25
CA LEU A 88 7.36 2.63 4.95
C LEU A 88 7.78 1.22 5.34
N LYS A 89 7.08 0.62 6.28
CA LYS A 89 7.33 -0.75 6.68
C LYS A 89 6.02 -1.45 6.94
N ILE A 90 6.04 -2.77 6.87
CA ILE A 90 4.88 -3.58 7.15
C ILE A 90 4.91 -3.98 8.62
N VAL A 91 3.76 -3.88 9.26
CA VAL A 91 3.58 -4.29 10.63
C VAL A 91 2.36 -5.20 10.68
N PHE A 92 2.46 -6.29 11.42
CA PHE A 92 1.34 -7.20 11.56
C PHE A 92 0.59 -6.90 12.85
N ALA A 93 -0.71 -7.04 12.79
CA ALA A 93 -1.55 -6.88 13.97
C ALA A 93 -2.59 -7.97 13.96
N PRO A 94 -3.01 -8.48 15.13
CA PRO A 94 -4.06 -9.48 15.14
C PRO A 94 -5.37 -8.89 14.67
N ASN A 95 -6.16 -9.70 13.98
CA ASN A 95 -7.48 -9.25 13.60
C ASN A 95 -8.36 -9.23 14.81
N SER A 96 -9.23 -8.24 14.90
CA SER A 96 -10.18 -8.24 15.96
C SER A 96 -11.31 -9.19 15.58
N PRO A 97 -12.00 -9.81 16.54
CA PRO A 97 -13.09 -10.72 16.21
C PRO A 97 -14.19 -10.06 15.40
N THR A 98 -14.38 -8.77 15.55
CA THR A 98 -15.41 -8.08 14.80
C THR A 98 -14.98 -7.82 13.36
N ASP A 99 -13.68 -7.84 13.11
CA ASP A 99 -13.18 -7.58 11.77
C ASP A 99 -13.07 -8.84 10.94
N ASP A 100 -13.09 -10.01 11.57
CA ASP A 100 -12.87 -11.26 10.87
C ASP A 100 -13.95 -12.25 11.20
N PRO A 101 -15.01 -12.33 10.43
CA PRO A 101 -16.11 -13.24 10.72
C PRO A 101 -15.69 -14.69 10.73
N VAL A 102 -14.75 -15.09 9.90
CA VAL A 102 -14.29 -16.46 9.86
C VAL A 102 -13.59 -16.81 11.16
N ARG A 103 -12.72 -15.92 11.64
CA ARG A 103 -12.04 -16.13 12.86
C ARG A 103 -12.99 -16.17 14.02
N ALA A 104 -13.99 -15.31 14.02
CA ALA A 104 -14.98 -15.29 15.08
C ALA A 104 -15.76 -16.59 15.11
N ARG A 105 -16.01 -17.18 13.93
CA ARG A 105 -16.76 -18.41 13.91
C ARG A 105 -15.93 -19.61 14.25
N ASN A 106 -14.64 -19.58 14.04
CA ASN A 106 -13.77 -20.71 14.30
C ASN A 106 -12.62 -20.34 15.20
N PRO A 107 -12.90 -19.97 16.41
CA PRO A 107 -11.83 -19.56 17.28
C PRO A 107 -10.87 -20.68 17.61
N GLY A 108 -11.36 -21.92 17.58
CA GLY A 108 -10.52 -23.02 17.92
C GLY A 108 -9.46 -23.34 16.90
N SER A 109 -9.72 -23.03 15.67
CA SER A 109 -8.78 -23.41 14.64
C SER A 109 -7.46 -22.71 14.79
N ARG A 110 -7.46 -21.53 15.45
CA ARG A 110 -6.27 -20.87 15.61
C ARG A 110 -5.46 -21.41 16.67
N ARG A 111 -6.00 -21.96 17.65
CA ARG A 111 -5.26 -22.40 18.72
C ARG A 111 -4.48 -23.52 18.41
N LYS A 112 -4.79 -24.12 17.39
CA LYS A 112 -4.08 -25.22 17.11
C LYS A 112 -2.76 -24.97 16.89
N ARG A 113 -2.35 -24.07 16.77
CA ARG A 113 -1.11 -23.82 16.51
C ARG A 113 -0.38 -23.79 17.37
N PRO A 114 0.22 -24.28 17.68
CA PRO A 114 1.03 -24.34 18.60
C PRO A 114 1.87 -24.07 18.74
N CYS A 115 2.05 -24.13 18.91
CA CYS A 115 2.71 -24.04 19.11
C CYS A 115 2.92 -24.14 19.07
#